data_09cf22adaf293c0f0318ba57cf5f385b
#
_entry.id   09cf22adaf293c0f0318ba57cf5f385b
#
_cell.length_a   1.000
_cell.length_b   1.000
_cell.length_c   1.000
_cell.angle_alpha   90.00
_cell.angle_beta   90.00
_cell.angle_gamma   90.00
#
_symmetry.space_group_name_H-M   'P 1'
#
loop_
_entity.id
_entity.type
_entity.pdbx_description
1 polymer ?
#
loop_
_entity_poly.entity_id
_entity_poly.type
_entity_poly.pdbx_seq_one_letter_code
_entity_poly.pdbx_strand_id
1 'polypeptide(L)' 'MKAMTKTQMARCAGVCLETFSDWLKPHQATLTAMGYPPGKRAIPPNVVAWICEQFDINIDPLSNR' A
#
# COMPACT_ATOMS: atom_id res chain seq x y z
N MET A 1 3.77 0.98 12.28
CA MET A 1 4.03 0.49 10.92
C MET A 1 5.12 1.28 10.26
N LYS A 2 5.88 0.63 9.41
CA LYS A 2 6.94 1.31 8.68
C LYS A 2 6.45 1.74 7.30
N ALA A 3 7.10 2.76 6.75
CA ALA A 3 6.88 3.11 5.35
C ALA A 3 7.31 1.95 4.46
N MET A 4 6.59 1.72 3.38
CA MET A 4 6.87 0.63 2.46
C MET A 4 6.78 1.13 1.02
N THR A 5 7.44 0.41 0.12
CA THR A 5 7.30 0.70 -1.31
C THR A 5 6.08 -0.03 -1.88
N LYS A 6 5.64 0.40 -3.05
CA LYS A 6 4.57 -0.30 -3.75
C LYS A 6 4.92 -1.76 -4.01
N THR A 7 6.17 -2.01 -4.37
CA THR A 7 6.63 -3.37 -4.64
C THR A 7 6.50 -4.25 -3.41
N GLN A 8 6.89 -3.73 -2.25
CA GLN A 8 6.77 -4.47 -1.00
C GLN A 8 5.31 -4.76 -0.67
N MET A 9 4.45 -3.75 -0.83
CA MET A 9 3.03 -3.93 -0.57
C MET A 9 2.41 -4.95 -1.52
N ALA A 10 2.76 -4.90 -2.79
CA ALA A 10 2.26 -5.85 -3.78
C ALA A 10 2.66 -7.28 -3.43
N ARG A 11 3.90 -7.47 -2.98
CA ARG A 11 4.36 -8.78 -2.53
C ARG A 11 3.56 -9.29 -1.35
N CYS A 12 3.29 -8.42 -0.39
CA CYS A 12 2.50 -8.80 0.78
C CYS A 12 1.07 -9.19 0.38
N ALA A 13 0.53 -8.52 -0.63
CA ALA A 13 -0.80 -8.81 -1.13
C ALA A 13 -0.84 -10.05 -2.05
N GLY A 14 0.32 -10.52 -2.50
CA GLY A 14 0.39 -11.66 -3.38
C GLY A 14 0.01 -11.34 -4.83
N VAL A 15 0.20 -10.11 -5.25
CA VAL A 15 -0.11 -9.67 -6.61
C VAL A 15 1.10 -8.97 -7.22
N CYS A 16 1.08 -8.79 -8.53
CA CYS A 16 2.14 -8.04 -9.18
C CYS A 16 1.94 -6.54 -8.96
N LEU A 17 3.01 -5.79 -9.16
CA LEU A 17 2.99 -4.34 -8.95
C LEU A 17 1.93 -3.65 -9.80
N GLU A 18 1.77 -4.10 -11.02
CA GLU A 18 0.80 -3.53 -11.95
C GLU A 18 -0.64 -3.69 -11.42
N THR A 19 -0.97 -4.89 -10.97
CA THR A 19 -2.28 -5.16 -10.39
C THR A 19 -2.50 -4.32 -9.14
N PHE A 20 -1.50 -4.24 -8.29
CA PHE A 20 -1.59 -3.44 -7.07
C PHE A 20 -1.82 -1.96 -7.41
N SER A 21 -1.12 -1.45 -8.41
CA SER A 21 -1.31 -0.07 -8.85
C SER A 21 -2.73 0.18 -9.35
N ASP A 22 -3.29 -0.79 -10.07
CA ASP A 22 -4.67 -0.69 -10.54
C ASP A 22 -5.66 -0.61 -9.39
N TRP A 23 -5.39 -1.34 -8.32
CA TRP A 23 -6.24 -1.29 -7.13
C TRP A 23 -6.27 0.12 -6.53
N LEU A 24 -5.16 0.84 -6.61
CA LEU A 24 -5.04 2.16 -5.99
C LEU A 24 -5.61 3.28 -6.87
N LYS A 25 -5.80 3.04 -8.15
CA LYS A 25 -6.29 4.08 -9.07
C LYS A 25 -7.59 4.74 -8.61
N PRO A 26 -8.63 3.98 -8.26
CA PRO A 26 -9.88 4.62 -7.82
C PRO A 26 -9.75 5.37 -6.49
N HIS A 27 -8.68 5.16 -5.75
CA HIS A 27 -8.47 5.78 -4.45
C HIS A 27 -7.42 6.89 -4.48
N GLN A 28 -6.99 7.33 -5.65
CA GLN A 28 -5.91 8.30 -5.76
C GLN A 28 -6.19 9.61 -5.03
N ALA A 29 -7.40 10.10 -5.14
CA ALA A 29 -7.76 11.34 -4.45
C ALA A 29 -7.61 11.19 -2.94
N THR A 30 -8.08 10.08 -2.39
CA THR A 30 -7.96 9.79 -0.97
C THR A 30 -6.49 9.66 -0.57
N LEU A 31 -5.72 8.93 -1.35
CA LEU A 31 -4.30 8.72 -1.06
C LEU A 31 -3.53 10.04 -1.09
N THR A 32 -3.81 10.89 -2.06
CA THR A 32 -3.17 12.20 -2.15
C THR A 32 -3.50 13.05 -0.93
N ALA A 33 -4.75 13.02 -0.50
CA ALA A 33 -5.17 13.76 0.69
C ALA A 33 -4.49 13.23 1.94
N MET A 34 -4.11 11.96 1.97
CA MET A 34 -3.43 11.36 3.10
C MET A 34 -1.90 11.58 3.08
N GLY A 35 -1.39 12.24 2.05
CA GLY A 35 0.04 12.51 1.93
C GLY A 35 0.79 11.56 1.02
N TYR A 36 0.09 10.82 0.18
CA TYR A 36 0.72 9.91 -0.77
C TYR A 36 0.31 10.29 -2.20
N PRO A 37 0.93 11.33 -2.76
CA PRO A 37 0.63 11.73 -4.15
C PRO A 37 1.16 10.71 -5.16
N PRO A 38 0.64 10.74 -6.38
CA PRO A 38 1.10 9.88 -7.44
C PRO A 38 2.56 10.00 -7.68
N GLY A 39 3.44 9.51 -7.83
CA GLY A 39 4.85 9.71 -8.06
C GLY A 39 5.72 9.58 -6.84
N LYS A 40 5.14 9.49 -5.66
CA LYS A 40 5.91 9.28 -4.47
C LYS A 40 6.31 7.80 -4.38
N ARG A 41 7.57 7.53 -4.07
CA ARG A 41 8.04 6.15 -4.04
C ARG A 41 7.66 5.41 -2.78
N ALA A 42 7.86 6.04 -1.64
CA ALA A 42 7.60 5.40 -0.36
C ALA A 42 6.18 5.71 0.09
N ILE A 43 5.49 4.69 0.56
CA ILE A 43 4.14 4.83 1.09
C ILE A 43 4.27 5.14 2.58
N PRO A 44 3.74 6.29 3.06
CA PRO A 44 3.82 6.62 4.47
C PRO A 44 3.11 5.58 5.35
N PRO A 45 3.51 5.45 6.62
CA PRO A 45 2.91 4.45 7.51
C PRO A 45 1.39 4.56 7.65
N ASN A 46 0.86 5.77 7.70
CA ASN A 46 -0.59 5.96 7.80
C ASN A 46 -1.30 5.43 6.55
N VAL A 47 -0.70 5.62 5.39
CA VAL A 47 -1.27 5.11 4.14
C VAL A 47 -1.11 3.60 4.06
N VAL A 48 0.02 3.07 4.53
CA VAL A 48 0.21 1.62 4.59
C VAL A 48 -0.90 0.98 5.42
N ALA A 49 -1.20 1.54 6.59
CA ALA A 49 -2.27 1.02 7.43
C ALA A 49 -3.62 1.08 6.73
N TRP A 50 -3.90 2.20 6.07
CA TRP A 50 -5.15 2.37 5.35
C TRP A 50 -5.31 1.34 4.23
N ILE A 51 -4.25 1.13 3.45
CA ILE A 51 -4.28 0.16 2.35
C ILE A 51 -4.48 -1.25 2.90
N CYS A 52 -3.81 -1.58 3.98
CA CYS A 52 -3.95 -2.90 4.57
C CYS A 52 -5.39 -3.17 5.01
N GLU A 53 -6.06 -2.17 5.56
CA GLU A 53 -7.46 -2.30 5.94
C GLU A 53 -8.38 -2.41 4.74
N GLN A 54 -8.15 -1.59 3.72
CA GLN A 54 -9.02 -1.57 2.54
C GLN A 54 -8.96 -2.85 1.73
N PHE A 55 -7.78 -3.44 1.63
CA PHE A 55 -7.56 -4.62 0.80
C PHE A 55 -7.27 -5.87 1.60
N ASP A 56 -7.42 -5.79 2.91
CA ASP A 56 -7.23 -6.93 3.81
C ASP A 56 -5.85 -7.57 3.62
N ILE A 57 -4.83 -6.73 3.54
CA ILE A 57 -3.44 -7.17 3.38
C ILE A 57 -2.81 -7.35 4.76
N ASN A 58 -2.22 -8.50 4.99
CA ASN A 58 -1.51 -8.78 6.23
C ASN A 58 -0.01 -8.59 6.01
N ILE A 59 0.53 -7.52 6.58
CA ILE A 59 1.96 -7.23 6.47
C ILE A 59 2.65 -7.26 7.83
N ASP A 60 2.00 -7.79 8.84
CA ASP A 60 2.57 -7.90 10.18
C ASP A 60 3.80 -8.81 10.10
N PRO A 61 5.00 -8.30 10.44
CA PRO A 61 6.20 -9.13 10.38
C PRO A 61 6.14 -10.35 11.31
N LEU A 62 5.34 -10.29 12.37
CA LEU A 62 5.22 -11.42 13.27
C LEU A 62 4.36 -12.55 12.69
N SER A 63 3.44 -12.22 11.82
CA SER A 63 2.59 -13.23 11.18
C SER A 63 3.09 -13.64 9.80
N ASN A 64 4.08 -12.95 9.29
CA ASN A 64 4.63 -13.22 7.97
C ASN A 64 5.78 -14.20 8.08
N ARG A 65 5.48 -15.43 8.26
CA ARG A 65 6.50 -16.48 8.41
C ARG A 65 6.48 -17.52 7.34
#